data_79967d65f0dfc0cf050db0558c557516
#
_entry.id   79967d65f0dfc0cf050db0558c557516
#
_cell.length_a   1.000
_cell.length_b   1.000
_cell.length_c   1.000
_cell.angle_alpha   90.00
_cell.angle_beta   90.00
_cell.angle_gamma   90.00
#
_symmetry.space_group_name_H-M   'P 1'
#
loop_
_entity.id
_entity.type
_entity.pdbx_description
1 polymer ?
#
loop_
_entity_poly.entity_id
_entity_poly.type
_entity_poly.pdbx_seq_one_letter_code
_entity_poly.pdbx_strand_id
1 'polypeptide(L)'
;NDFVYISHYTTGIKIIDIFNPEDPIEVAAFDTYPQNDLNGFYGCWGAFPFTENGYVYASDMQNGLYILDHGDIEAGWVNGSIIDIDVPVPNVEIKSTLNGKSFYSDAVGYYSFGFPQGAQEFEFFLDDELIETRIITILPHQTTSQDIILGVDSGDVNGDGVLNILDIVTLVNWIILNEFNNSGDMNSDGQLNILDVVILVNIILS
;
A
#
# COMPACT_ATOMS: atom_id res chain seq x y z
N ASN A 1 -15.40 -18.25 11.75
CA ASN A 1 -15.11 -16.85 11.34
C ASN A 1 -13.99 -16.34 12.21
N ASP A 2 -12.93 -15.92 11.60
CA ASP A 2 -11.70 -15.50 12.26
C ASP A 2 -11.70 -13.98 12.51
N PHE A 3 -12.86 -13.45 12.99
CA PHE A 3 -13.03 -12.02 13.25
C PHE A 3 -13.42 -11.75 14.71
N VAL A 4 -12.86 -10.67 15.25
CA VAL A 4 -13.28 -10.05 16.51
C VAL A 4 -13.95 -8.71 16.19
N TYR A 5 -15.13 -8.51 16.78
CA TYR A 5 -15.90 -7.26 16.63
C TYR A 5 -15.83 -6.51 17.96
N ILE A 6 -15.29 -5.30 17.90
CA ILE A 6 -15.04 -4.47 19.09
C ILE A 6 -15.92 -3.23 19.02
N SER A 7 -16.82 -3.07 20.00
CA SER A 7 -17.46 -1.79 20.24
C SER A 7 -16.54 -0.91 21.09
N HIS A 8 -16.19 0.28 20.58
CA HIS A 8 -15.16 1.13 21.17
C HIS A 8 -15.63 2.58 21.32
N TYR A 9 -16.76 2.79 21.96
CA TYR A 9 -17.33 4.11 22.30
C TYR A 9 -17.29 5.09 21.09
N THR A 10 -16.65 6.25 21.26
CA THR A 10 -16.59 7.32 20.26
C THR A 10 -15.85 6.95 18.98
N THR A 11 -15.01 5.93 18.99
CA THR A 11 -14.38 5.42 17.75
C THR A 11 -15.23 4.36 17.02
N GLY A 12 -16.45 4.13 17.50
CA GLY A 12 -17.43 3.27 16.85
C GLY A 12 -17.17 1.79 17.00
N ILE A 13 -17.38 1.04 15.92
CA ILE A 13 -17.11 -0.41 15.85
C ILE A 13 -15.85 -0.65 15.01
N LYS A 14 -15.04 -1.63 15.46
CA LYS A 14 -13.86 -2.11 14.75
C LYS A 14 -13.97 -3.60 14.49
N ILE A 15 -13.53 -4.04 13.33
CA ILE A 15 -13.49 -5.44 12.93
C ILE A 15 -12.04 -5.84 12.73
N ILE A 16 -11.61 -6.83 13.48
CA ILE A 16 -10.24 -7.32 13.50
C ILE A 16 -10.23 -8.75 12.95
N ASP A 17 -9.47 -8.97 11.89
CA ASP A 17 -9.14 -10.31 11.42
C ASP A 17 -8.10 -10.93 12.37
N ILE A 18 -8.42 -12.10 12.90
CA ILE A 18 -7.60 -12.88 13.82
C ILE A 18 -7.20 -14.23 13.24
N PHE A 19 -7.22 -14.36 11.91
CA PHE A 19 -6.72 -15.57 11.22
C PHE A 19 -5.29 -15.90 11.69
N ASN A 20 -4.44 -14.87 11.81
CA ASN A 20 -3.19 -14.99 12.56
C ASN A 20 -3.36 -14.31 13.95
N PRO A 21 -3.57 -15.06 15.03
CA PRO A 21 -3.82 -14.46 16.34
C PRO A 21 -2.59 -13.79 16.96
N GLU A 22 -1.38 -14.04 16.42
CA GLU A 22 -0.15 -13.37 16.85
C GLU A 22 0.04 -12.02 16.15
N ASP A 23 -0.67 -11.78 15.04
CA ASP A 23 -0.65 -10.53 14.26
C ASP A 23 -2.07 -10.17 13.81
N PRO A 24 -2.94 -9.71 14.74
CA PRO A 24 -4.31 -9.34 14.44
C PRO A 24 -4.39 -8.02 13.67
N ILE A 25 -5.16 -8.00 12.58
CA ILE A 25 -5.24 -6.85 11.67
C ILE A 25 -6.64 -6.22 11.69
N GLU A 26 -6.73 -4.91 11.93
CA GLU A 26 -7.97 -4.16 11.74
C GLU A 26 -8.29 -4.10 10.24
N VAL A 27 -9.41 -4.72 9.83
CA VAL A 27 -9.83 -4.82 8.43
C VAL A 27 -10.98 -3.88 8.09
N ALA A 28 -11.77 -3.48 9.08
CA ALA A 28 -12.84 -2.51 8.90
C ALA A 28 -13.12 -1.73 10.19
N ALA A 29 -13.59 -0.51 10.03
CA ALA A 29 -14.09 0.32 11.11
C ALA A 29 -15.26 1.15 10.64
N PHE A 30 -16.19 1.47 11.55
CA PHE A 30 -17.27 2.41 11.30
C PHE A 30 -17.51 3.28 12.52
N ASP A 31 -17.36 4.59 12.35
CA ASP A 31 -17.64 5.56 13.41
C ASP A 31 -19.17 5.76 13.53
N THR A 32 -19.73 5.33 14.66
CA THR A 32 -21.16 5.49 14.97
C THR A 32 -21.48 6.86 15.58
N TYR A 33 -20.44 7.62 15.99
CA TYR A 33 -20.57 8.91 16.68
C TYR A 33 -19.64 9.99 16.14
N PRO A 34 -19.78 10.41 14.87
CA PRO A 34 -18.86 11.32 14.20
C PRO A 34 -18.93 12.78 14.69
N GLN A 35 -19.72 13.09 15.72
CA GLN A 35 -19.91 14.44 16.20
C GLN A 35 -18.70 14.96 17.00
N ASN A 36 -17.99 14.11 17.72
CA ASN A 36 -16.77 14.44 18.45
C ASN A 36 -16.09 13.20 19.04
N ASP A 37 -14.81 13.34 19.36
CA ASP A 37 -13.95 12.34 20.03
C ASP A 37 -13.82 12.63 21.54
N LEU A 38 -14.86 13.16 22.18
CA LEU A 38 -14.83 13.48 23.60
C LEU A 38 -14.59 12.23 24.45
N ASN A 39 -13.77 12.37 25.48
CA ASN A 39 -13.63 11.35 26.50
C ASN A 39 -14.95 11.19 27.25
N GLY A 40 -15.47 9.94 27.30
CA GLY A 40 -16.71 9.62 28.01
C GLY A 40 -17.42 8.41 27.47
N PHE A 41 -18.59 8.16 27.98
CA PHE A 41 -19.45 7.06 27.56
C PHE A 41 -20.40 7.52 26.44
N TYR A 42 -19.86 7.72 25.24
CA TYR A 42 -20.59 8.10 24.02
C TYR A 42 -20.29 7.07 22.93
N GLY A 43 -21.19 6.93 21.95
CA GLY A 43 -20.96 6.15 20.76
C GLY A 43 -21.30 4.67 20.92
N CYS A 44 -20.52 3.81 20.30
CA CYS A 44 -20.81 2.38 20.20
C CYS A 44 -20.68 1.65 21.53
N TRP A 45 -21.81 1.07 21.98
CA TRP A 45 -21.89 0.32 23.24
C TRP A 45 -21.73 -1.18 23.04
N GLY A 46 -22.25 -1.72 21.93
CA GLY A 46 -22.23 -3.15 21.66
C GLY A 46 -22.26 -3.49 20.19
N ALA A 47 -21.70 -4.63 19.86
CA ALA A 47 -21.70 -5.20 18.53
C ALA A 47 -22.23 -6.64 18.57
N PHE A 48 -23.09 -7.01 17.64
CA PHE A 48 -23.63 -8.35 17.48
C PHE A 48 -23.46 -8.82 16.03
N PRO A 49 -22.44 -9.63 15.74
CA PRO A 49 -22.14 -10.12 14.39
C PRO A 49 -22.83 -11.45 14.03
N PHE A 50 -23.51 -12.12 14.99
CA PHE A 50 -24.03 -13.48 14.81
C PHE A 50 -25.43 -13.48 14.21
N THR A 51 -25.57 -12.81 13.03
CA THR A 51 -26.85 -12.72 12.32
C THR A 51 -26.88 -13.71 11.17
N GLU A 52 -28.06 -14.27 10.86
CA GLU A 52 -28.22 -15.20 9.73
C GLU A 52 -27.98 -14.57 8.36
N ASN A 53 -28.09 -13.25 8.27
CA ASN A 53 -27.95 -12.48 7.05
C ASN A 53 -26.54 -11.88 6.85
N GLY A 54 -25.59 -12.17 7.76
CA GLY A 54 -24.20 -11.70 7.68
C GLY A 54 -23.98 -10.25 8.10
N TYR A 55 -25.02 -9.49 8.45
CA TYR A 55 -24.86 -8.12 8.93
C TYR A 55 -24.40 -8.06 10.39
N VAL A 56 -23.67 -7.00 10.72
CA VAL A 56 -23.27 -6.68 12.09
C VAL A 56 -24.21 -5.61 12.64
N TYR A 57 -24.82 -5.89 13.79
CA TYR A 57 -25.68 -4.93 14.47
C TYR A 57 -24.87 -4.22 15.56
N ALA A 58 -24.66 -2.91 15.39
CA ALA A 58 -23.95 -2.08 16.33
C ALA A 58 -24.91 -1.12 17.04
N SER A 59 -24.93 -1.15 18.37
CA SER A 59 -25.75 -0.26 19.17
C SER A 59 -24.94 0.95 19.62
N ASP A 60 -25.45 2.14 19.29
CA ASP A 60 -24.91 3.41 19.74
C ASP A 60 -25.80 4.05 20.79
N MET A 61 -25.20 4.61 21.84
CA MET A 61 -25.95 5.16 22.98
C MET A 61 -26.75 6.40 22.64
N GLN A 62 -26.35 7.15 21.64
CA GLN A 62 -27.00 8.41 21.21
C GLN A 62 -27.74 8.25 19.90
N ASN A 63 -27.19 7.52 18.94
CA ASN A 63 -27.68 7.43 17.58
C ASN A 63 -28.53 6.17 17.28
N GLY A 64 -28.57 5.22 18.24
CA GLY A 64 -29.43 4.05 18.13
C GLY A 64 -28.76 2.85 17.47
N LEU A 65 -29.42 2.17 16.56
CA LEU A 65 -28.97 0.93 15.94
C LEU A 65 -28.42 1.17 14.54
N TYR A 66 -27.18 0.72 14.30
CA TYR A 66 -26.61 0.60 12.97
C TYR A 66 -26.64 -0.86 12.51
N ILE A 67 -26.93 -1.04 11.22
CA ILE A 67 -26.86 -2.34 10.54
C ILE A 67 -25.76 -2.20 9.50
N LEU A 68 -24.67 -2.92 9.69
CA LEU A 68 -23.45 -2.77 8.93
C LEU A 68 -23.15 -4.05 8.15
N ASP A 69 -22.65 -3.88 6.95
CA ASP A 69 -22.07 -4.91 6.12
C ASP A 69 -20.56 -4.62 5.98
N HIS A 70 -19.70 -5.55 6.39
CA HIS A 70 -18.27 -5.38 6.23
C HIS A 70 -17.70 -6.07 5.00
N GLY A 71 -18.56 -6.72 4.18
CA GLY A 71 -18.21 -7.30 2.89
C GLY A 71 -17.22 -8.46 2.96
N ASP A 72 -17.11 -9.14 4.09
CA ASP A 72 -16.15 -10.23 4.35
C ASP A 72 -14.70 -9.84 3.98
N ILE A 73 -14.31 -8.62 4.33
CA ILE A 73 -12.95 -8.12 4.11
C ILE A 73 -12.00 -8.84 5.07
N GLU A 74 -11.06 -9.57 4.52
CA GLU A 74 -10.02 -10.30 5.25
C GLU A 74 -8.68 -9.55 5.21
N ALA A 75 -7.77 -9.91 6.10
CA ALA A 75 -6.40 -9.41 6.08
C ALA A 75 -5.50 -10.24 5.16
N GLY A 76 -4.45 -9.61 4.66
CA GLY A 76 -3.27 -10.26 4.11
C GLY A 76 -2.02 -9.53 4.58
N TRP A 77 -0.87 -10.03 4.19
CA TRP A 77 0.41 -9.46 4.58
C TRP A 77 1.18 -8.99 3.35
N VAL A 78 1.96 -7.95 3.56
CA VAL A 78 2.89 -7.42 2.55
C VAL A 78 4.28 -7.45 3.15
N ASN A 79 5.25 -7.88 2.38
CA ASN A 79 6.66 -7.73 2.72
C ASN A 79 7.48 -7.36 1.50
N GLY A 80 8.69 -6.88 1.72
CA GLY A 80 9.63 -6.56 0.66
C GLY A 80 10.85 -5.83 1.19
N SER A 81 11.72 -5.47 0.28
CA SER A 81 12.91 -4.67 0.56
C SER A 81 12.85 -3.36 -0.22
N ILE A 82 13.33 -2.30 0.40
CA ILE A 82 13.52 -1.01 -0.26
C ILE A 82 15.01 -0.84 -0.51
N ILE A 83 15.36 -0.70 -1.77
CA ILE A 83 16.75 -0.72 -2.26
C ILE A 83 16.96 0.49 -3.17
N ASP A 84 18.05 1.21 -2.97
CA ASP A 84 18.52 2.26 -3.87
C ASP A 84 19.89 1.84 -4.43
N ILE A 85 19.96 1.59 -5.73
CA ILE A 85 21.18 1.11 -6.44
C ILE A 85 21.93 0.03 -5.63
N ASP A 86 21.24 -1.09 -5.37
CA ASP A 86 21.78 -2.23 -4.58
C ASP A 86 22.07 -1.93 -3.10
N VAL A 87 21.75 -0.73 -2.60
CA VAL A 87 21.91 -0.35 -1.19
C VAL A 87 20.58 -0.38 -0.47
N PRO A 88 20.41 -1.15 0.61
CA PRO A 88 19.19 -1.12 1.41
C PRO A 88 18.91 0.26 1.99
N VAL A 89 17.65 0.72 1.90
CA VAL A 89 17.21 2.02 2.40
C VAL A 89 16.40 1.85 3.68
N PRO A 90 16.95 2.18 4.85
CA PRO A 90 16.27 2.07 6.12
C PRO A 90 15.36 3.26 6.39
N ASN A 91 14.42 3.08 7.34
CA ASN A 91 13.53 4.12 7.87
C ASN A 91 12.63 4.82 6.84
N VAL A 92 12.34 4.16 5.72
CA VAL A 92 11.32 4.64 4.78
C VAL A 92 9.96 4.47 5.43
N GLU A 93 9.19 5.55 5.54
CA GLU A 93 7.79 5.52 5.95
C GLU A 93 6.94 5.02 4.78
N ILE A 94 6.10 4.02 5.03
CA ILE A 94 5.15 3.44 4.09
C ILE A 94 3.75 3.79 4.59
N LYS A 95 3.10 4.75 3.96
CA LYS A 95 1.85 5.32 4.42
C LYS A 95 0.68 4.93 3.54
N SER A 96 -0.35 4.35 4.13
CA SER A 96 -1.59 4.04 3.42
C SER A 96 -2.39 5.30 3.11
N THR A 97 -2.82 5.46 1.86
CA THR A 97 -3.74 6.52 1.45
C THR A 97 -5.16 6.27 1.95
N LEU A 98 -5.52 5.02 2.25
CA LEU A 98 -6.86 4.63 2.72
C LEU A 98 -7.17 5.20 4.11
N ASN A 99 -6.25 5.07 5.06
CA ASN A 99 -6.50 5.40 6.47
C ASN A 99 -5.35 6.17 7.15
N GLY A 100 -4.30 6.52 6.41
CA GLY A 100 -3.15 7.26 6.91
C GLY A 100 -2.24 6.47 7.86
N LYS A 101 -2.45 5.13 8.00
CA LYS A 101 -1.60 4.28 8.83
C LYS A 101 -0.21 4.18 8.21
N SER A 102 0.81 4.30 9.04
CA SER A 102 2.21 4.25 8.62
C SER A 102 2.91 3.01 9.14
N PHE A 103 3.80 2.48 8.31
CA PHE A 103 4.74 1.39 8.59
C PHE A 103 6.15 1.87 8.22
N TYR A 104 7.18 1.16 8.63
CA TYR A 104 8.56 1.59 8.38
C TYR A 104 9.44 0.43 7.95
N SER A 105 10.39 0.69 7.04
CA SER A 105 11.46 -0.25 6.77
C SER A 105 12.46 -0.29 7.94
N ASP A 106 13.03 -1.46 8.16
CA ASP A 106 14.03 -1.68 9.20
C ASP A 106 15.46 -1.23 8.78
N ALA A 107 16.45 -1.52 9.62
CA ALA A 107 17.86 -1.12 9.40
C ALA A 107 18.50 -1.75 8.15
N VAL A 108 17.88 -2.79 7.58
CA VAL A 108 18.35 -3.45 6.34
C VAL A 108 17.37 -3.22 5.17
N GLY A 109 16.52 -2.19 5.27
CA GLY A 109 15.57 -1.82 4.24
C GLY A 109 14.38 -2.77 4.08
N TYR A 110 14.26 -3.79 4.95
CA TYR A 110 13.14 -4.73 4.89
C TYR A 110 11.91 -4.16 5.57
N TYR A 111 10.73 -4.45 5.01
CA TYR A 111 9.46 -4.11 5.63
C TYR A 111 8.49 -5.28 5.60
N SER A 112 7.60 -5.33 6.60
CA SER A 112 6.52 -6.31 6.68
C SER A 112 5.37 -5.75 7.51
N PHE A 113 4.15 -5.87 7.00
CA PHE A 113 2.94 -5.44 7.72
C PHE A 113 1.70 -6.17 7.22
N GLY A 114 0.67 -6.24 8.08
CA GLY A 114 -0.66 -6.70 7.70
C GLY A 114 -1.57 -5.54 7.33
N PHE A 115 -2.46 -5.75 6.34
CA PHE A 115 -3.41 -4.75 5.86
C PHE A 115 -4.66 -5.42 5.26
N PRO A 116 -5.83 -4.73 5.17
CA PRO A 116 -7.02 -5.28 4.50
C PRO A 116 -6.75 -5.68 3.06
N GLN A 117 -7.39 -6.76 2.63
CA GLN A 117 -7.30 -7.27 1.25
C GLN A 117 -7.74 -6.24 0.20
N GLY A 118 -7.34 -6.46 -1.04
CA GLY A 118 -7.68 -5.66 -2.20
C GLY A 118 -6.51 -4.86 -2.76
N ALA A 119 -6.79 -4.02 -3.76
CA ALA A 119 -5.82 -3.11 -4.32
C ALA A 119 -5.69 -1.90 -3.40
N GLN A 120 -4.56 -1.76 -2.73
CA GLN A 120 -4.28 -0.72 -1.74
C GLN A 120 -3.14 0.17 -2.22
N GLU A 121 -3.33 1.48 -2.11
CA GLU A 121 -2.32 2.46 -2.49
C GLU A 121 -1.50 2.89 -1.28
N PHE A 122 -0.17 2.88 -1.45
CA PHE A 122 0.79 3.29 -0.45
C PHE A 122 1.74 4.33 -1.01
N GLU A 123 2.01 5.34 -0.21
CA GLU A 123 3.01 6.37 -0.44
C GLU A 123 4.26 6.05 0.40
N PHE A 124 5.43 6.16 -0.21
CA PHE A 124 6.72 5.89 0.42
C PHE A 124 7.45 7.21 0.62
N PHE A 125 7.84 7.51 1.86
CA PHE A 125 8.54 8.75 2.22
C PHE A 125 9.91 8.43 2.81
N LEU A 126 10.90 9.21 2.40
CA LEU A 126 12.23 9.24 3.02
C LEU A 126 12.52 10.69 3.43
N ASP A 127 12.84 10.90 4.72
CA ASP A 127 13.11 12.22 5.29
C ASP A 127 11.98 13.25 4.98
N ASP A 128 10.71 12.81 5.12
CA ASP A 128 9.48 13.56 4.79
C ASP A 128 9.29 13.88 3.30
N GLU A 129 10.14 13.41 2.40
CA GLU A 129 10.00 13.54 0.95
C GLU A 129 9.31 12.30 0.36
N LEU A 130 8.29 12.51 -0.48
CA LEU A 130 7.62 11.43 -1.22
C LEU A 130 8.58 10.91 -2.30
N ILE A 131 8.98 9.65 -2.19
CA ILE A 131 9.94 9.02 -3.10
C ILE A 131 9.27 8.05 -4.08
N GLU A 132 8.11 7.50 -3.73
CA GLU A 132 7.41 6.50 -4.55
C GLU A 132 5.93 6.41 -4.16
N THR A 133 5.08 5.99 -5.09
CA THR A 133 3.68 5.61 -4.85
C THR A 133 3.39 4.28 -5.54
N ARG A 134 2.83 3.31 -4.82
CA ARG A 134 2.52 1.98 -5.35
C ARG A 134 1.12 1.51 -4.97
N ILE A 135 0.48 0.86 -5.93
CA ILE A 135 -0.72 0.05 -5.67
C ILE A 135 -0.26 -1.40 -5.47
N ILE A 136 -0.52 -1.93 -4.29
CA ILE A 136 -0.20 -3.31 -3.93
C ILE A 136 -1.50 -4.09 -3.78
N THR A 137 -1.64 -5.19 -4.52
CA THR A 137 -2.80 -6.07 -4.39
C THR A 137 -2.55 -7.07 -3.26
N ILE A 138 -3.30 -6.92 -2.19
CA ILE A 138 -3.21 -7.76 -0.99
C ILE A 138 -4.23 -8.88 -1.12
N LEU A 139 -3.76 -10.12 -1.04
CA LEU A 139 -4.60 -11.31 -1.12
C LEU A 139 -4.98 -11.80 0.28
N PRO A 140 -6.22 -12.29 0.48
CA PRO A 140 -6.69 -12.73 1.78
C PRO A 140 -5.83 -13.87 2.33
N HIS A 141 -5.40 -13.72 3.59
CA HIS A 141 -4.62 -14.70 4.35
C HIS A 141 -3.31 -15.15 3.66
N GLN A 142 -2.78 -14.33 2.75
CA GLN A 142 -1.53 -14.59 2.03
C GLN A 142 -0.54 -13.45 2.23
N THR A 143 0.73 -13.75 1.97
CA THR A 143 1.78 -12.74 1.93
C THR A 143 2.09 -12.36 0.49
N THR A 144 1.94 -11.08 0.16
CA THR A 144 2.36 -10.49 -1.11
C THR A 144 3.76 -9.94 -0.94
N SER A 145 4.72 -10.38 -1.75
CA SER A 145 6.07 -9.81 -1.74
C SER A 145 6.15 -8.70 -2.79
N GLN A 146 6.61 -7.52 -2.37
CA GLN A 146 6.77 -6.34 -3.23
C GLN A 146 8.06 -5.62 -2.87
N ASP A 147 9.09 -5.76 -3.67
CA ASP A 147 10.30 -4.94 -3.54
C ASP A 147 10.09 -3.56 -4.17
N ILE A 148 10.67 -2.55 -3.55
CA ILE A 148 10.70 -1.17 -4.02
C ILE A 148 12.14 -0.83 -4.37
N ILE A 149 12.39 -0.62 -5.65
CA ILE A 149 13.70 -0.24 -6.14
C ILE A 149 13.67 1.27 -6.42
N LEU A 150 14.41 2.01 -5.60
CA LEU A 150 14.62 3.44 -5.75
C LEU A 150 15.86 3.65 -6.62
N GLY A 151 16.01 4.86 -7.18
CA GLY A 151 17.24 5.21 -7.90
C GLY A 151 17.48 4.38 -9.18
N VAL A 152 16.46 3.68 -9.67
CA VAL A 152 16.39 3.43 -11.09
C VAL A 152 16.13 4.81 -11.67
N ASP A 153 17.20 5.58 -11.87
CA ASP A 153 17.08 6.81 -12.63
C ASP A 153 16.23 6.48 -13.86
N SER A 154 15.13 7.20 -14.02
CA SER A 154 14.35 7.07 -15.23
C SER A 154 15.32 7.30 -16.39
N GLY A 155 15.86 6.22 -16.93
CA GLY A 155 16.91 6.33 -17.93
C GLY A 155 18.07 5.34 -17.79
N ASP A 156 18.32 4.69 -16.64
CA ASP A 156 19.25 3.56 -16.56
C ASP A 156 18.58 2.31 -17.16
N VAL A 157 18.55 2.29 -18.47
CA VAL A 157 17.81 1.28 -19.25
C VAL A 157 18.52 -0.06 -19.22
N ASN A 158 19.85 -0.07 -19.12
CA ASN A 158 20.65 -1.30 -19.13
C ASN A 158 20.84 -1.89 -17.71
N GLY A 159 20.49 -1.16 -16.63
CA GLY A 159 20.57 -1.60 -15.25
C GLY A 159 21.98 -1.70 -14.69
N ASP A 160 22.94 -0.93 -15.24
CA ASP A 160 24.34 -0.95 -14.77
C ASP A 160 24.63 0.08 -13.66
N GLY A 161 23.63 0.87 -13.26
CA GLY A 161 23.71 1.91 -12.22
C GLY A 161 24.36 3.20 -12.71
N VAL A 162 24.60 3.38 -14.02
CA VAL A 162 25.26 4.56 -14.58
C VAL A 162 24.48 5.12 -15.76
N LEU A 163 23.77 6.20 -15.54
CA LEU A 163 23.05 6.89 -16.61
C LEU A 163 24.02 7.48 -17.65
N ASN A 164 24.09 6.85 -18.84
CA ASN A 164 25.03 7.23 -19.89
C ASN A 164 24.54 6.79 -21.29
N ILE A 165 25.41 6.98 -22.31
CA ILE A 165 25.06 6.65 -23.71
C ILE A 165 24.75 5.15 -23.93
N LEU A 166 25.17 4.23 -23.05
CA LEU A 166 24.89 2.80 -23.21
C LEU A 166 23.41 2.50 -22.97
N ASP A 167 22.72 3.32 -22.16
CA ASP A 167 21.28 3.24 -21.95
C ASP A 167 20.53 3.58 -23.21
N ILE A 168 20.96 4.65 -23.91
CA ILE A 168 20.39 5.02 -25.21
C ILE A 168 20.57 3.87 -26.22
N VAL A 169 21.74 3.26 -26.25
CA VAL A 169 22.01 2.15 -27.16
C VAL A 169 21.12 0.95 -26.82
N THR A 170 20.93 0.65 -25.54
CA THR A 170 20.07 -0.45 -25.08
C THR A 170 18.61 -0.18 -25.45
N LEU A 171 18.10 1.02 -25.18
CA LEU A 171 16.74 1.43 -25.55
C LEU A 171 16.50 1.34 -27.05
N VAL A 172 17.41 1.85 -27.85
CA VAL A 172 17.32 1.79 -29.32
C VAL A 172 17.30 0.34 -29.80
N ASN A 173 18.09 -0.55 -29.20
CA ASN A 173 18.08 -1.97 -29.54
C ASN A 173 16.72 -2.61 -29.23
N TRP A 174 16.12 -2.34 -28.07
CA TRP A 174 14.77 -2.86 -27.76
C TRP A 174 13.72 -2.36 -28.75
N ILE A 175 13.77 -1.09 -29.13
CA ILE A 175 12.86 -0.53 -30.13
C ILE A 175 13.02 -1.25 -31.48
N ILE A 176 14.26 -1.50 -31.94
CA ILE A 176 14.54 -2.18 -33.20
C ILE A 176 14.07 -3.64 -33.17
N LEU A 177 14.23 -4.31 -32.03
CA LEU A 177 13.82 -5.69 -31.83
C LEU A 177 12.32 -5.85 -31.52
N ASN A 178 11.61 -4.71 -31.36
CA ASN A 178 10.21 -4.65 -30.93
C ASN A 178 9.99 -5.40 -29.59
N GLU A 179 10.99 -5.29 -28.69
CA GLU A 179 10.92 -5.77 -27.31
C GLU A 179 10.41 -4.65 -26.41
N PHE A 180 9.44 -4.95 -25.54
CA PHE A 180 8.94 -3.99 -24.58
C PHE A 180 9.56 -4.22 -23.19
N ASN A 181 10.08 -3.15 -22.59
CA ASN A 181 10.55 -3.14 -21.21
C ASN A 181 10.18 -1.79 -20.57
N ASN A 182 9.57 -1.84 -19.39
CA ASN A 182 9.10 -0.64 -18.69
C ASN A 182 10.20 0.37 -18.37
N SER A 183 11.46 -0.08 -18.14
CA SER A 183 12.58 0.82 -17.85
C SER A 183 12.94 1.72 -19.03
N GLY A 184 12.49 1.40 -20.23
CA GLY A 184 12.69 2.22 -21.43
C GLY A 184 11.51 3.11 -21.80
N ASP A 185 10.34 2.94 -21.19
CA ASP A 185 9.14 3.76 -21.42
C ASP A 185 9.22 5.05 -20.60
N MET A 186 9.98 6.01 -21.15
CA MET A 186 10.34 7.25 -20.47
C MET A 186 9.17 8.23 -20.32
N ASN A 187 8.11 8.07 -21.14
CA ASN A 187 6.93 8.92 -21.11
C ASN A 187 5.69 8.20 -20.52
N SER A 188 5.84 6.91 -20.16
CA SER A 188 4.78 6.09 -19.59
C SER A 188 3.54 5.94 -20.48
N ASP A 189 3.72 5.94 -21.82
CA ASP A 189 2.62 5.79 -22.78
C ASP A 189 2.34 4.32 -23.17
N GLY A 190 3.12 3.38 -22.61
CA GLY A 190 3.00 1.92 -22.86
C GLY A 190 3.60 1.48 -24.20
N GLN A 191 4.41 2.31 -24.85
CA GLN A 191 5.09 2.00 -26.12
C GLN A 191 6.55 2.42 -26.06
N LEU A 192 7.47 1.54 -26.49
CA LEU A 192 8.86 1.94 -26.71
C LEU A 192 9.02 2.50 -28.13
N ASN A 193 9.40 3.78 -28.23
CA ASN A 193 9.56 4.48 -29.52
C ASN A 193 10.60 5.61 -29.44
N ILE A 194 10.74 6.36 -30.52
CA ILE A 194 11.73 7.43 -30.60
C ILE A 194 11.52 8.57 -29.58
N LEU A 195 10.30 8.76 -29.06
CA LEU A 195 10.02 9.80 -28.07
C LEU A 195 10.73 9.49 -26.74
N ASP A 196 10.80 8.21 -26.35
CA ASP A 196 11.53 7.75 -25.17
C ASP A 196 13.03 8.01 -25.32
N VAL A 197 13.58 7.74 -26.49
CA VAL A 197 14.99 8.03 -26.78
C VAL A 197 15.28 9.52 -26.64
N VAL A 198 14.41 10.39 -27.13
CA VAL A 198 14.57 11.85 -27.01
C VAL A 198 14.54 12.30 -25.55
N ILE A 199 13.65 11.74 -24.75
CA ILE A 199 13.57 12.05 -23.32
C ILE A 199 14.85 11.60 -22.62
N LEU A 200 15.29 10.36 -22.85
CA LEU A 200 16.50 9.81 -22.26
C LEU A 200 17.75 10.62 -22.62
N VAL A 201 17.87 11.02 -23.88
CA VAL A 201 18.98 11.93 -24.33
C VAL A 201 18.97 13.25 -23.56
N ASN A 202 17.79 13.85 -23.34
CA ASN A 202 17.68 15.09 -22.58
C ASN A 202 18.09 14.93 -21.12
N ILE A 203 17.72 13.79 -20.50
CA ILE A 203 18.11 13.48 -19.12
C ILE A 203 19.64 13.33 -19.01
N ILE A 204 20.28 12.59 -19.93
CA ILE A 204 21.73 12.39 -19.94
C ILE A 204 22.52 13.69 -20.18
N LEU A 205 21.95 14.66 -20.91
CA LEU A 205 22.61 15.92 -21.26
C LEU A 205 22.35 17.05 -20.24
N SER A 206 21.44 16.86 -19.27
CA SER A 206 21.09 17.86 -18.25
C SER A 206 22.09 17.87 -17.10
#